data_e947e3ff78473503060b4754846a2371
#
_entry.id   e947e3ff78473503060b4754846a2371
#
_cell.length_a   1.000
_cell.length_b   1.000
_cell.length_c   1.000
_cell.angle_alpha   90.00
_cell.angle_beta   90.00
_cell.angle_gamma   90.00
#
_symmetry.space_group_name_H-M   'P 1'
#
loop_
_entity.id
_entity.type
_entity.pdbx_description
1 polymer ?
#
loop_
_entity_poly.entity_id
_entity_poly.type
_entity_poly.pdbx_seq_one_letter_code
_entity_poly.pdbx_strand_id
1 'polypeptide(L)'
;RSLFLFEALSERQLQILCENGHIATFEPGPIHVEGEPATCFYVLIDGELVMSKRSGGVDIETNRTSQRGVYCGAWSAYIPGEEHVYQASVRVTRPSRFFVLDADAFARFMRDEFPMAVHLLEGHMVGGMRQRQIVGQREKLLALGQLSAGLTHQLNNPAGATARAVADLREGVGKMRHKLAMLAEGKFTPAALKVLVSIQDEVAEQE
;
A
#
# COMPACT_ATOMS: atom_id res chain seq x y z
N ARG A 1 -1.25 39.95 7.21
CA ARG A 1 -0.50 40.12 5.94
C ARG A 1 0.97 39.67 6.01
N SER A 2 1.56 39.50 7.16
CA SER A 2 2.96 39.03 7.26
C SER A 2 3.15 37.51 6.97
N LEU A 3 2.06 36.79 6.73
CA LEU A 3 2.08 35.37 6.38
C LEU A 3 1.84 35.22 4.87
N PHE A 4 2.67 34.45 4.20
CA PHE A 4 2.58 34.17 2.77
C PHE A 4 1.15 33.83 2.32
N LEU A 5 0.43 32.99 3.09
CA LEU A 5 -0.94 32.58 2.78
C LEU A 5 -1.92 33.76 2.70
N PHE A 6 -1.68 34.84 3.42
CA PHE A 6 -2.59 35.99 3.55
C PHE A 6 -2.11 37.26 2.85
N GLU A 7 -0.90 37.27 2.28
CA GLU A 7 -0.31 38.50 1.70
C GLU A 7 -1.09 39.04 0.49
N ALA A 8 -1.66 38.13 -0.31
CA ALA A 8 -2.42 38.46 -1.52
C ALA A 8 -3.92 38.76 -1.26
N LEU A 9 -4.39 38.62 -0.01
CA LEU A 9 -5.79 38.86 0.33
C LEU A 9 -6.11 40.34 0.42
N SER A 10 -7.29 40.72 -0.07
CA SER A 10 -7.84 42.07 0.09
C SER A 10 -8.16 42.36 1.57
N GLU A 11 -8.32 43.67 1.94
CA GLU A 11 -8.75 44.05 3.28
C GLU A 11 -10.05 43.42 3.69
N ARG A 12 -11.02 43.33 2.75
CA ARG A 12 -12.33 42.68 2.98
C ARG A 12 -12.18 41.21 3.33
N GLN A 13 -11.33 40.49 2.60
CA GLN A 13 -11.08 39.08 2.84
C GLN A 13 -10.38 38.83 4.18
N LEU A 14 -9.42 39.70 4.53
CA LEU A 14 -8.77 39.65 5.84
C LEU A 14 -9.75 39.93 6.97
N GLN A 15 -10.67 40.87 6.79
CA GLN A 15 -11.71 41.18 7.77
C GLN A 15 -12.63 39.96 8.00
N ILE A 16 -13.08 39.29 6.94
CA ILE A 16 -13.90 38.07 7.03
C ILE A 16 -13.17 37.00 7.85
N LEU A 17 -11.88 36.80 7.60
CA LEU A 17 -11.06 35.84 8.37
C LEU A 17 -10.95 36.24 9.83
N CYS A 18 -10.73 37.53 10.13
CA CYS A 18 -10.65 38.03 11.51
C CYS A 18 -11.97 37.88 12.29
N GLU A 19 -13.09 38.06 11.62
CA GLU A 19 -14.42 37.94 12.23
C GLU A 19 -14.83 36.49 12.54
N ASN A 20 -14.33 35.52 11.75
CA ASN A 20 -14.72 34.13 11.86
C ASN A 20 -13.64 33.22 12.48
N GLY A 21 -12.39 33.72 12.63
CA GLY A 21 -11.28 32.98 13.20
C GLY A 21 -10.75 33.62 14.46
N HIS A 22 -9.86 32.90 15.15
CA HIS A 22 -9.22 33.36 16.37
C HIS A 22 -7.76 32.88 16.45
N ILE A 23 -6.99 33.49 17.36
CA ILE A 23 -5.65 33.03 17.66
C ILE A 23 -5.70 32.15 18.91
N ALA A 24 -5.15 30.93 18.80
CA ALA A 24 -5.02 30.01 19.91
C ALA A 24 -3.53 29.67 20.15
N THR A 25 -3.21 29.40 21.40
CA THR A 25 -1.89 28.88 21.82
C THR A 25 -2.07 27.43 22.26
N PHE A 26 -1.25 26.55 21.70
CA PHE A 26 -1.23 25.14 22.04
C PHE A 26 0.07 24.81 22.77
N GLU A 27 -0.03 24.17 23.92
CA GLU A 27 1.10 23.59 24.63
C GLU A 27 1.61 22.32 23.92
N PRO A 28 2.85 21.85 24.18
CA PRO A 28 3.39 20.65 23.58
C PRO A 28 2.43 19.45 23.69
N GLY A 29 2.05 18.87 22.55
CA GLY A 29 1.06 17.79 22.48
C GLY A 29 0.36 17.71 21.13
N PRO A 30 -0.62 16.79 20.99
CA PRO A 30 -1.40 16.64 19.79
C PRO A 30 -2.38 17.82 19.60
N ILE A 31 -2.56 18.26 18.34
CA ILE A 31 -3.61 19.20 17.93
C ILE A 31 -4.80 18.42 17.36
N HIS A 32 -4.52 17.45 16.47
CA HIS A 32 -5.51 16.55 15.90
C HIS A 32 -4.86 15.24 15.43
N VAL A 33 -5.66 14.20 15.25
CA VAL A 33 -5.22 12.86 14.85
C VAL A 33 -5.77 12.49 13.47
N GLU A 34 -4.98 11.80 12.66
CA GLU A 34 -5.36 11.29 11.35
C GLU A 34 -6.62 10.41 11.44
N GLY A 35 -7.60 10.67 10.56
CA GLY A 35 -8.86 9.93 10.49
C GLY A 35 -9.97 10.47 11.39
N GLU A 36 -9.68 11.39 12.34
CA GLU A 36 -10.73 12.08 13.09
C GLU A 36 -11.45 13.13 12.21
N PRO A 37 -12.72 13.47 12.54
CA PRO A 37 -13.45 14.51 11.82
C PRO A 37 -12.67 15.83 11.80
N ALA A 38 -12.49 16.40 10.61
CA ALA A 38 -11.73 17.62 10.41
C ALA A 38 -12.58 18.86 10.74
N THR A 39 -12.50 19.33 11.97
CA THR A 39 -13.34 20.41 12.49
C THR A 39 -12.73 21.79 12.32
N CYS A 40 -11.40 21.92 12.20
CA CYS A 40 -10.72 23.22 12.13
C CYS A 40 -9.59 23.23 11.10
N PHE A 41 -9.41 24.38 10.48
CA PHE A 41 -8.26 24.77 9.68
C PHE A 41 -7.29 25.59 10.54
N TYR A 42 -5.99 25.27 10.49
CA TYR A 42 -4.96 25.86 11.32
C TYR A 42 -3.86 26.48 10.46
N VAL A 43 -3.38 27.66 10.83
CA VAL A 43 -2.22 28.33 10.22
C VAL A 43 -1.20 28.70 11.29
N LEU A 44 0.02 28.19 11.16
CA LEU A 44 1.09 28.45 12.14
C LEU A 44 1.52 29.91 12.09
N ILE A 45 1.41 30.61 13.23
CA ILE A 45 1.90 31.98 13.41
C ILE A 45 3.31 31.97 14.00
N ASP A 46 3.52 31.13 15.00
CA ASP A 46 4.79 30.97 15.68
C ASP A 46 4.86 29.62 16.40
N GLY A 47 6.05 29.04 16.51
CA GLY A 47 6.24 27.73 17.13
C GLY A 47 6.81 26.69 16.20
N GLU A 48 6.52 25.42 16.47
CA GLU A 48 6.93 24.28 15.66
C GLU A 48 5.83 23.21 15.64
N LEU A 49 5.50 22.74 14.45
CA LEU A 49 4.59 21.60 14.27
C LEU A 49 5.31 20.40 13.63
N VAL A 50 4.81 19.23 13.96
CA VAL A 50 5.22 17.94 13.40
C VAL A 50 3.99 17.27 12.84
N MET A 51 4.06 16.86 11.56
CA MET A 51 3.04 16.06 10.89
C MET A 51 3.49 14.62 10.81
N SER A 52 2.59 13.69 11.07
CA SER A 52 2.81 12.25 10.91
C SER A 52 1.64 11.58 10.22
N LYS A 53 1.94 10.44 9.55
CA LYS A 53 0.95 9.55 8.97
C LYS A 53 1.11 8.16 9.52
N ARG A 54 0.00 7.46 9.71
CA ARG A 54 -0.02 6.08 10.16
C ARG A 54 0.19 5.14 8.98
N SER A 55 1.23 4.30 9.07
CA SER A 55 1.51 3.25 8.09
C SER A 55 1.96 1.98 8.82
N GLY A 56 1.32 0.85 8.54
CA GLY A 56 1.64 -0.42 9.19
C GLY A 56 1.48 -0.41 10.72
N GLY A 57 0.60 0.45 11.28
CA GLY A 57 0.39 0.58 12.73
C GLY A 57 1.41 1.50 13.44
N VAL A 58 2.35 2.10 12.71
CA VAL A 58 3.37 3.01 13.23
C VAL A 58 3.14 4.42 12.67
N ASP A 59 3.30 5.45 13.52
CA ASP A 59 3.24 6.84 13.11
C ASP A 59 4.60 7.27 12.54
N ILE A 60 4.60 7.60 11.24
CA ILE A 60 5.79 8.04 10.51
C ILE A 60 5.76 9.55 10.40
N GLU A 61 6.77 10.23 10.95
CA GLU A 61 6.94 11.68 10.80
C GLU A 61 7.18 12.01 9.32
N THR A 62 6.28 12.81 8.73
CA THR A 62 6.34 13.19 7.32
C THR A 62 6.87 14.59 7.12
N ASN A 63 6.69 15.47 8.11
CA ASN A 63 7.17 16.85 8.05
C ASN A 63 7.36 17.41 9.46
N ARG A 64 8.42 18.23 9.65
CA ARG A 64 8.67 19.04 10.84
C ARG A 64 9.01 20.45 10.39
N THR A 65 8.32 21.45 10.91
CA THR A 65 8.53 22.83 10.45
C THR A 65 8.19 23.87 11.51
N SER A 66 8.97 24.94 11.51
CA SER A 66 8.68 26.20 12.23
C SER A 66 8.35 27.33 11.25
N GLN A 67 8.14 27.02 9.98
CA GLN A 67 7.86 28.04 8.98
C GLN A 67 6.48 28.67 9.23
N ARG A 68 6.46 29.98 9.41
CA ARG A 68 5.24 30.77 9.59
C ARG A 68 4.39 30.72 8.34
N GLY A 69 3.08 30.56 8.50
CA GLY A 69 2.12 30.47 7.41
C GLY A 69 1.91 29.05 6.86
N VAL A 70 2.61 28.04 7.39
CA VAL A 70 2.27 26.65 7.12
C VAL A 70 0.91 26.35 7.70
N TYR A 71 0.09 25.63 6.94
CA TYR A 71 -1.28 25.29 7.31
C TYR A 71 -1.52 23.78 7.37
N CYS A 72 -2.50 23.39 8.17
CA CYS A 72 -2.96 22.00 8.31
C CYS A 72 -4.44 21.95 8.71
N GLY A 73 -4.96 20.75 8.88
CA GLY A 73 -6.34 20.55 9.34
C GLY A 73 -7.35 20.40 8.22
N ALA A 74 -8.50 21.06 8.32
CA ALA A 74 -9.66 20.94 7.43
C ALA A 74 -9.50 21.71 6.11
N TRP A 75 -8.33 21.61 5.47
CA TRP A 75 -8.02 22.36 4.25
C TRP A 75 -8.88 21.99 3.02
N SER A 76 -9.50 20.80 3.04
CA SER A 76 -10.40 20.31 1.98
C SER A 76 -11.89 20.51 2.28
N ALA A 77 -12.25 21.17 3.38
CA ALA A 77 -13.65 21.31 3.83
C ALA A 77 -14.58 22.02 2.83
N TYR A 78 -14.03 22.76 1.86
CA TYR A 78 -14.80 23.41 0.79
C TYR A 78 -15.31 22.43 -0.29
N ILE A 79 -14.85 21.18 -0.32
CA ILE A 79 -15.27 20.17 -1.32
C ILE A 79 -16.57 19.53 -0.85
N PRO A 80 -17.68 19.60 -1.62
CA PRO A 80 -18.95 19.04 -1.21
C PRO A 80 -18.97 17.50 -1.34
N GLY A 81 -19.76 16.83 -0.50
CA GLY A 81 -20.12 15.41 -0.67
C GLY A 81 -19.14 14.40 -0.11
N GLU A 82 -18.08 14.81 0.60
CA GLU A 82 -17.14 13.92 1.27
C GLU A 82 -17.18 14.09 2.79
N GLU A 83 -16.92 13.02 3.52
CA GLU A 83 -16.65 13.09 4.95
C GLU A 83 -15.24 13.65 5.15
N HIS A 84 -15.14 14.85 5.73
CA HIS A 84 -13.87 15.52 5.93
C HIS A 84 -13.20 15.01 7.19
N VAL A 85 -12.13 14.25 7.00
CA VAL A 85 -11.26 13.77 8.08
C VAL A 85 -9.87 14.38 7.95
N TYR A 86 -9.16 14.48 9.07
CA TYR A 86 -7.77 14.92 9.07
C TYR A 86 -6.88 13.92 8.31
N GLN A 87 -6.14 14.42 7.32
CA GLN A 87 -5.31 13.61 6.42
C GLN A 87 -3.96 13.21 7.02
N ALA A 88 -3.61 13.75 8.19
CA ALA A 88 -2.41 13.47 8.94
C ALA A 88 -2.64 13.83 10.40
N SER A 89 -1.90 13.21 11.31
CA SER A 89 -1.82 13.66 12.69
C SER A 89 -0.88 14.87 12.79
N VAL A 90 -1.23 15.85 13.63
CA VAL A 90 -0.41 17.04 13.90
C VAL A 90 -0.24 17.21 15.40
N ARG A 91 1.00 17.41 15.81
CA ARG A 91 1.37 17.76 17.18
C ARG A 91 2.32 18.95 17.20
N VAL A 92 2.39 19.66 18.30
CA VAL A 92 3.41 20.70 18.54
C VAL A 92 4.45 20.21 19.54
N THR A 93 5.69 20.63 19.35
CA THR A 93 6.83 20.22 20.18
C THR A 93 7.22 21.26 21.23
N ARG A 94 6.74 22.48 21.05
CA ARG A 94 6.90 23.62 21.97
C ARG A 94 5.62 24.47 21.94
N PRO A 95 5.41 25.36 22.91
CA PRO A 95 4.28 26.30 22.88
C PRO A 95 4.21 27.00 21.52
N SER A 96 3.07 26.85 20.83
CA SER A 96 2.92 27.28 19.44
C SER A 96 1.62 28.04 19.26
N ARG A 97 1.65 29.12 18.50
CA ARG A 97 0.48 29.96 18.21
C ARG A 97 -0.03 29.72 16.81
N PHE A 98 -1.33 29.53 16.71
CA PHE A 98 -2.02 29.32 15.45
C PHE A 98 -3.15 30.33 15.27
N PHE A 99 -3.38 30.70 14.01
CA PHE A 99 -4.70 31.19 13.60
C PHE A 99 -5.57 29.95 13.35
N VAL A 100 -6.76 29.92 13.96
CA VAL A 100 -7.70 28.81 13.90
C VAL A 100 -9.00 29.29 13.29
N LEU A 101 -9.52 28.55 12.33
CA LEU A 101 -10.78 28.81 11.65
C LEU A 101 -11.60 27.50 11.59
N ASP A 102 -12.87 27.57 11.97
CA ASP A 102 -13.75 26.42 11.86
C ASP A 102 -13.87 25.92 10.41
N ALA A 103 -13.97 24.60 10.21
CA ALA A 103 -14.05 23.99 8.89
C ALA A 103 -15.16 24.58 8.03
N ASP A 104 -16.35 24.81 8.61
CA ASP A 104 -17.48 25.41 7.89
C ASP A 104 -17.23 26.88 7.51
N ALA A 105 -16.59 27.64 8.38
CA ALA A 105 -16.20 29.02 8.10
C ALA A 105 -15.14 29.08 6.99
N PHE A 106 -14.15 28.19 7.04
CA PHE A 106 -13.16 28.04 5.97
C PHE A 106 -13.81 27.64 4.64
N ALA A 107 -14.73 26.68 4.66
CA ALA A 107 -15.44 26.24 3.46
C ALA A 107 -16.25 27.36 2.82
N ARG A 108 -17.00 28.14 3.62
CA ARG A 108 -17.73 29.33 3.13
C ARG A 108 -16.78 30.36 2.54
N PHE A 109 -15.73 30.71 3.25
CA PHE A 109 -14.72 31.67 2.78
C PHE A 109 -14.14 31.26 1.42
N MET A 110 -13.76 30.00 1.25
CA MET A 110 -13.21 29.50 -0.01
C MET A 110 -14.23 29.57 -1.17
N ARG A 111 -15.49 29.16 -0.93
CA ARG A 111 -16.53 29.18 -1.96
C ARG A 111 -16.94 30.57 -2.37
N ASP A 112 -17.09 31.47 -1.41
CA ASP A 112 -17.59 32.83 -1.63
C ASP A 112 -16.53 33.75 -2.25
N GLU A 113 -15.28 33.61 -1.81
CA GLU A 113 -14.19 34.50 -2.23
C GLU A 113 -13.37 33.98 -3.41
N PHE A 114 -13.39 32.65 -3.66
CA PHE A 114 -12.58 32.00 -4.70
C PHE A 114 -13.36 30.96 -5.53
N PRO A 115 -14.59 31.23 -6.01
CA PRO A 115 -15.44 30.20 -6.62
C PRO A 115 -14.79 29.52 -7.84
N MET A 116 -14.06 30.25 -8.67
CA MET A 116 -13.36 29.68 -9.83
C MET A 116 -12.21 28.74 -9.41
N ALA A 117 -11.43 29.16 -8.40
CA ALA A 117 -10.34 28.33 -7.90
C ALA A 117 -10.85 27.05 -7.23
N VAL A 118 -11.95 27.16 -6.47
CA VAL A 118 -12.63 26.01 -5.88
C VAL A 118 -13.08 25.03 -6.96
N HIS A 119 -13.77 25.50 -8.00
CA HIS A 119 -14.24 24.66 -9.10
C HIS A 119 -13.08 23.93 -9.82
N LEU A 120 -11.97 24.61 -10.08
CA LEU A 120 -10.80 23.99 -10.69
C LEU A 120 -10.14 22.95 -9.78
N LEU A 121 -10.03 23.25 -8.48
CA LEU A 121 -9.45 22.33 -7.49
C LEU A 121 -10.33 21.10 -7.30
N GLU A 122 -11.64 21.25 -7.23
CA GLU A 122 -12.60 20.13 -7.19
C GLU A 122 -12.41 19.22 -8.41
N GLY A 123 -12.35 19.79 -9.61
CA GLY A 123 -12.13 19.05 -10.85
C GLY A 123 -10.80 18.30 -10.86
N HIS A 124 -9.73 18.93 -10.36
CA HIS A 124 -8.42 18.31 -10.25
C HIS A 124 -8.38 17.16 -9.23
N MET A 125 -8.98 17.34 -8.07
CA MET A 125 -9.06 16.31 -7.04
C MET A 125 -9.86 15.09 -7.48
N VAL A 126 -11.06 15.30 -8.05
CA VAL A 126 -11.89 14.21 -8.59
C VAL A 126 -11.17 13.46 -9.71
N GLY A 127 -10.48 14.17 -10.60
CA GLY A 127 -9.66 13.58 -11.66
C GLY A 127 -8.50 12.75 -11.10
N GLY A 128 -7.80 13.29 -10.11
CA GLY A 128 -6.67 12.60 -9.45
C GLY A 128 -7.09 11.34 -8.68
N MET A 129 -8.26 11.34 -8.04
CA MET A 129 -8.79 10.15 -7.37
C MET A 129 -9.15 9.05 -8.37
N ARG A 130 -9.83 9.38 -9.46
CA ARG A 130 -10.15 8.43 -10.54
C ARG A 130 -8.89 7.81 -11.15
N GLN A 131 -7.88 8.62 -11.40
CA GLN A 131 -6.62 8.16 -11.97
C GLN A 131 -5.88 7.18 -11.04
N ARG A 132 -5.82 7.47 -9.73
CA ARG A 132 -5.25 6.56 -8.72
C ARG A 132 -6.00 5.25 -8.62
N GLN A 133 -7.32 5.27 -8.70
CA GLN A 133 -8.15 4.07 -8.68
C GLN A 133 -7.90 3.18 -9.91
N ILE A 134 -7.78 3.77 -11.10
CA ILE A 134 -7.48 3.04 -12.35
C ILE A 134 -6.08 2.42 -12.30
N VAL A 135 -5.08 3.18 -11.84
CA VAL A 135 -3.70 2.68 -11.69
C VAL A 135 -3.65 1.55 -10.68
N GLY A 136 -4.25 1.72 -9.49
CA GLY A 136 -4.28 0.68 -8.47
C GLY A 136 -5.01 -0.60 -8.89
N GLN A 137 -6.06 -0.51 -9.70
CA GLN A 137 -6.69 -1.69 -10.30
C GLN A 137 -5.77 -2.39 -11.32
N ARG A 138 -5.07 -1.63 -12.17
CA ARG A 138 -4.09 -2.19 -13.12
C ARG A 138 -2.93 -2.88 -12.41
N GLU A 139 -2.40 -2.28 -11.36
CA GLU A 139 -1.32 -2.88 -10.55
C GLU A 139 -1.77 -4.20 -9.90
N LYS A 140 -2.98 -4.26 -9.36
CA LYS A 140 -3.57 -5.50 -8.83
C LYS A 140 -3.72 -6.59 -9.91
N LEU A 141 -4.17 -6.23 -11.11
CA LEU A 141 -4.31 -7.17 -12.22
C LEU A 141 -2.94 -7.67 -12.71
N LEU A 142 -1.93 -6.81 -12.78
CA LEU A 142 -0.57 -7.19 -13.14
C LEU A 142 0.05 -8.12 -12.09
N ALA A 143 -0.12 -7.84 -10.79
CA ALA A 143 0.33 -8.70 -9.71
C ALA A 143 -0.36 -10.07 -9.74
N LEU A 144 -1.67 -10.13 -9.98
CA LEU A 144 -2.41 -11.37 -10.17
C LEU A 144 -1.93 -12.16 -11.41
N GLY A 145 -1.63 -11.46 -12.50
CA GLY A 145 -1.08 -12.07 -13.72
C GLY A 145 0.30 -12.70 -13.48
N GLN A 146 1.18 -12.01 -12.76
CA GLN A 146 2.50 -12.52 -12.40
C GLN A 146 2.42 -13.72 -11.43
N LEU A 147 1.53 -13.68 -10.44
CA LEU A 147 1.28 -14.79 -9.53
C LEU A 147 0.71 -16.00 -10.28
N SER A 148 -0.23 -15.80 -11.21
CA SER A 148 -0.81 -16.89 -12.03
C SER A 148 0.23 -17.56 -12.92
N ALA A 149 1.12 -16.78 -13.55
CA ALA A 149 2.21 -17.32 -14.35
C ALA A 149 3.21 -18.12 -13.49
N GLY A 150 3.55 -17.62 -12.30
CA GLY A 150 4.42 -18.31 -11.33
C GLY A 150 3.80 -19.62 -10.83
N LEU A 151 2.51 -19.62 -10.49
CA LEU A 151 1.78 -20.81 -10.08
C LEU A 151 1.68 -21.85 -11.19
N THR A 152 1.42 -21.44 -12.42
CA THR A 152 1.38 -22.35 -13.57
C THR A 152 2.73 -23.05 -13.77
N HIS A 153 3.83 -22.30 -13.63
CA HIS A 153 5.17 -22.86 -13.73
C HIS A 153 5.49 -23.83 -12.58
N GLN A 154 5.08 -23.49 -11.36
CA GLN A 154 5.27 -24.34 -10.18
C GLN A 154 4.39 -25.60 -10.19
N LEU A 155 3.20 -25.55 -10.80
CA LEU A 155 2.34 -26.71 -10.96
C LEU A 155 2.80 -27.64 -12.09
N ASN A 156 3.36 -27.09 -13.17
CA ASN A 156 3.88 -27.89 -14.27
C ASN A 156 5.14 -28.69 -13.89
N ASN A 157 5.97 -28.18 -12.97
CA ASN A 157 7.17 -28.88 -12.52
C ASN A 157 6.88 -30.24 -11.85
N PRO A 158 6.01 -30.34 -10.82
CA PRO A 158 5.67 -31.65 -10.23
C PRO A 158 4.89 -32.54 -11.20
N ALA A 159 4.05 -31.97 -12.06
CA ALA A 159 3.35 -32.76 -13.07
C ALA A 159 4.33 -33.42 -14.08
N GLY A 160 5.33 -32.68 -14.54
CA GLY A 160 6.39 -33.20 -15.38
C GLY A 160 7.28 -34.24 -14.68
N ALA A 161 7.59 -34.04 -13.40
CA ALA A 161 8.34 -35.01 -12.60
C ALA A 161 7.54 -36.30 -12.40
N THR A 162 6.26 -36.20 -12.09
CA THR A 162 5.37 -37.36 -11.94
C THR A 162 5.25 -38.14 -13.23
N ALA A 163 5.10 -37.49 -14.38
CA ALA A 163 5.03 -38.15 -15.69
C ALA A 163 6.30 -38.95 -16.00
N ARG A 164 7.49 -38.39 -15.69
CA ARG A 164 8.77 -39.10 -15.83
C ARG A 164 8.86 -40.31 -14.90
N ALA A 165 8.54 -40.15 -13.63
CA ALA A 165 8.56 -41.23 -12.66
C ALA A 165 7.60 -42.40 -13.06
N VAL A 166 6.44 -42.10 -13.60
CA VAL A 166 5.52 -43.10 -14.11
C VAL A 166 6.06 -43.81 -15.35
N ALA A 167 6.76 -43.10 -16.24
CA ALA A 167 7.39 -43.70 -17.41
C ALA A 167 8.54 -44.66 -16.99
N ASP A 168 9.38 -44.24 -16.05
CA ASP A 168 10.47 -45.08 -15.52
C ASP A 168 9.95 -46.33 -14.80
N LEU A 169 8.86 -46.17 -14.03
CA LEU A 169 8.19 -47.30 -13.38
C LEU A 169 7.61 -48.30 -14.40
N ARG A 170 6.99 -47.81 -15.48
CA ARG A 170 6.47 -48.67 -16.56
C ARG A 170 7.59 -49.43 -17.26
N GLU A 171 8.71 -48.79 -17.53
CA GLU A 171 9.87 -49.43 -18.13
C GLU A 171 10.48 -50.48 -17.18
N GLY A 172 10.61 -50.19 -15.89
CA GLY A 172 11.07 -51.10 -14.87
C GLY A 172 10.18 -52.35 -14.75
N VAL A 173 8.86 -52.16 -14.72
CA VAL A 173 7.89 -53.29 -14.72
C VAL A 173 7.99 -54.09 -15.99
N GLY A 174 8.18 -53.46 -17.16
CA GLY A 174 8.37 -54.15 -18.45
C GLY A 174 9.60 -55.05 -18.44
N LYS A 175 10.73 -54.51 -17.97
CA LYS A 175 12.00 -55.25 -17.79
C LYS A 175 11.85 -56.43 -16.82
N MET A 176 11.13 -56.23 -15.71
CA MET A 176 10.86 -57.31 -14.74
C MET A 176 10.00 -58.43 -15.32
N ARG A 177 8.92 -58.06 -16.05
CA ARG A 177 8.06 -59.06 -16.75
C ARG A 177 8.86 -59.84 -17.77
N HIS A 178 9.76 -59.24 -18.54
CA HIS A 178 10.58 -59.91 -19.52
C HIS A 178 11.54 -60.89 -18.82
N LYS A 179 12.20 -60.47 -17.72
CA LYS A 179 13.04 -61.37 -16.92
C LYS A 179 12.28 -62.57 -16.36
N LEU A 180 11.08 -62.35 -15.82
CA LEU A 180 10.19 -63.43 -15.34
C LEU A 180 9.80 -64.40 -16.44
N ALA A 181 9.51 -63.92 -17.64
CA ALA A 181 9.21 -64.79 -18.79
C ALA A 181 10.40 -65.67 -19.17
N MET A 182 11.61 -65.13 -19.21
CA MET A 182 12.84 -65.87 -19.47
C MET A 182 13.09 -66.97 -18.40
N LEU A 183 12.82 -66.67 -17.14
CA LEU A 183 12.91 -67.65 -16.04
C LEU A 183 11.90 -68.77 -16.17
N ALA A 184 10.66 -68.44 -16.56
CA ALA A 184 9.58 -69.42 -16.77
C ALA A 184 9.83 -70.36 -17.97
N GLU A 185 10.61 -69.93 -18.95
CA GLU A 185 11.03 -70.80 -20.08
C GLU A 185 12.09 -71.87 -19.71
N GLY A 186 12.51 -71.93 -18.44
CA GLY A 186 13.41 -72.97 -17.93
C GLY A 186 14.85 -72.94 -18.46
N LYS A 187 15.29 -71.84 -19.04
CA LYS A 187 16.61 -71.69 -19.68
C LYS A 187 17.76 -71.49 -18.69
N PHE A 188 17.45 -71.30 -17.40
CA PHE A 188 18.49 -71.08 -16.35
C PHE A 188 18.47 -72.15 -15.28
N THR A 189 19.64 -72.65 -14.95
CA THR A 189 19.78 -73.54 -13.79
C THR A 189 19.69 -72.77 -12.49
N PRO A 190 19.27 -73.35 -11.36
CA PRO A 190 19.20 -72.66 -10.07
C PRO A 190 20.52 -72.04 -9.63
N ALA A 191 21.65 -72.63 -10.02
CA ALA A 191 23.00 -72.11 -9.72
C ALA A 191 23.31 -70.83 -10.53
N ALA A 192 22.94 -70.79 -11.82
CA ALA A 192 23.10 -69.60 -12.67
C ALA A 192 22.22 -68.45 -12.24
N LEU A 193 21.02 -68.72 -11.72
CA LEU A 193 20.13 -67.69 -11.13
C LEU A 193 20.72 -67.04 -9.90
N LYS A 194 21.33 -67.80 -8.98
CA LYS A 194 21.99 -67.21 -7.78
C LYS A 194 23.14 -66.28 -8.13
N VAL A 195 23.96 -66.64 -9.12
CA VAL A 195 25.05 -65.82 -9.60
C VAL A 195 24.52 -64.50 -10.24
N LEU A 196 23.43 -64.58 -11.00
CA LEU A 196 22.84 -63.44 -11.65
C LEU A 196 22.23 -62.42 -10.64
N VAL A 197 21.59 -62.94 -9.59
CA VAL A 197 21.06 -62.10 -8.50
C VAL A 197 22.21 -61.43 -7.73
N SER A 198 23.27 -62.17 -7.37
CA SER A 198 24.39 -61.56 -6.62
C SER A 198 25.10 -60.46 -7.43
N ILE A 199 25.25 -60.61 -8.75
CA ILE A 199 25.82 -59.56 -9.61
C ILE A 199 24.88 -58.34 -9.69
N GLN A 200 23.57 -58.53 -9.71
CA GLN A 200 22.61 -57.40 -9.73
C GLN A 200 22.60 -56.64 -8.42
N ASP A 201 22.69 -57.32 -7.28
CA ASP A 201 22.75 -56.67 -5.97
C ASP A 201 24.05 -55.85 -5.83
N GLU A 202 25.18 -56.37 -6.32
CA GLU A 202 26.47 -55.69 -6.29
C GLU A 202 26.52 -54.42 -7.18
N VAL A 203 25.82 -54.42 -8.32
CA VAL A 203 25.70 -53.25 -9.20
C VAL A 203 24.72 -52.22 -8.62
N ALA A 204 23.63 -52.64 -7.97
CA ALA A 204 22.66 -51.74 -7.34
C ALA A 204 23.23 -51.03 -6.09
N GLU A 205 24.23 -51.57 -5.43
CA GLU A 205 24.91 -50.90 -4.30
C GLU A 205 25.97 -49.86 -4.75
N GLN A 206 26.29 -49.79 -6.05
CA GLN A 206 27.27 -48.85 -6.61
C GLN A 206 26.68 -47.62 -7.29
N GLU A 207 25.33 -47.51 -7.42
CA GLU A 207 24.60 -46.35 -7.90
C GLU A 207 23.97 -45.55 -6.72
#